data_01a37236b875f663bd75bd668e8fd97c
#
_entry.id   01a37236b875f663bd75bd668e8fd97c
#
_cell.length_a   1.000
_cell.length_b   1.000
_cell.length_c   1.000
_cell.angle_alpha   90.00
_cell.angle_beta   90.00
_cell.angle_gamma   90.00
#
_symmetry.space_group_name_H-M   'P 1'
#
loop_
_entity.id
_entity.type
_entity.pdbx_description
1 polymer ?
#
loop_
_entity_poly.entity_id
_entity_poly.type
_entity_poly.pdbx_seq_one_letter_code
_entity_poly.pdbx_strand_id
1 'polypeptide(L)'
;MKIGIVGLGLIGGSLARALKFRTEHAVYGCDIAEGEVAAALLYGAIDGELTAEALAGCDALLLCAYPWAAIDYLTKHAATLRKGALVVDCGGVKRGICARGAELAAKHGFTFIGGHPMAGTPYAGFRASKADLFADATMLLTPDDATPIAAREVARDLFLQVGFGRVHFATAIEHDAKIAYTSQLAHIVSNAYVNSPTRDNCRDMAAGSFRDMTRVAKLNTPMWAELFLANADFLGEELEGLIERLQAYRRALGAGDRAGLEKLMGAGNAAADRG
;
A
#
# COMPACT_ATOMS: atom_id res chain seq x y z
N MET A 1 -2.38 -23.25 8.00
CA MET A 1 -3.61 -22.42 7.88
C MET A 1 -4.16 -22.54 6.47
N LYS A 2 -5.47 -22.32 6.31
CA LYS A 2 -6.11 -22.07 5.04
C LYS A 2 -6.25 -20.56 4.83
N ILE A 3 -5.61 -20.02 3.80
CA ILE A 3 -5.52 -18.57 3.58
C ILE A 3 -6.21 -18.20 2.27
N GLY A 4 -7.17 -17.28 2.34
CA GLY A 4 -7.81 -16.68 1.17
C GLY A 4 -7.10 -15.38 0.77
N ILE A 5 -6.97 -15.12 -0.52
CA ILE A 5 -6.43 -13.86 -1.07
C ILE A 5 -7.42 -13.30 -2.07
N VAL A 6 -7.82 -12.05 -1.86
CA VAL A 6 -8.72 -11.29 -2.73
C VAL A 6 -7.89 -10.26 -3.49
N GLY A 7 -7.87 -10.38 -4.82
CA GLY A 7 -6.97 -9.61 -5.70
C GLY A 7 -5.62 -10.31 -5.86
N LEU A 8 -5.38 -10.86 -7.05
CA LEU A 8 -4.17 -11.59 -7.41
C LEU A 8 -3.22 -10.74 -8.29
N GLY A 9 -3.27 -9.42 -8.13
CA GLY A 9 -2.34 -8.51 -8.77
C GLY A 9 -0.89 -8.63 -8.24
N LEU A 10 -0.13 -7.54 -8.32
CA LEU A 10 1.27 -7.51 -7.84
C LEU A 10 1.38 -7.96 -6.37
N ILE A 11 0.61 -7.35 -5.47
CA ILE A 11 0.71 -7.62 -4.03
C ILE A 11 0.14 -9.00 -3.68
N GLY A 12 -1.12 -9.26 -4.02
CA GLY A 12 -1.75 -10.54 -3.69
C GLY A 12 -1.08 -11.73 -4.36
N GLY A 13 -0.68 -11.58 -5.62
CA GLY A 13 0.11 -12.61 -6.32
C GLY A 13 1.47 -12.87 -5.66
N SER A 14 2.15 -11.81 -5.16
CA SER A 14 3.42 -11.98 -4.45
C SER A 14 3.23 -12.62 -3.08
N LEU A 15 2.16 -12.26 -2.34
CA LEU A 15 1.79 -12.93 -1.10
C LEU A 15 1.48 -14.42 -1.34
N ALA A 16 0.71 -14.73 -2.38
CA ALA A 16 0.41 -16.11 -2.75
C ALA A 16 1.69 -16.91 -3.03
N ARG A 17 2.58 -16.39 -3.90
CA ARG A 17 3.86 -17.03 -4.22
C ARG A 17 4.76 -17.19 -2.98
N ALA A 18 4.86 -16.18 -2.15
CA ALA A 18 5.68 -16.20 -0.95
C ALA A 18 5.16 -17.23 0.07
N LEU A 19 3.84 -17.29 0.28
CA LEU A 19 3.20 -18.29 1.14
C LEU A 19 3.48 -19.71 0.64
N LYS A 20 3.31 -19.98 -0.66
CA LYS A 20 3.58 -21.30 -1.25
C LYS A 20 5.06 -21.67 -1.20
N PHE A 21 5.96 -20.72 -1.33
CA PHE A 21 7.40 -20.96 -1.30
C PHE A 21 7.96 -21.15 0.12
N ARG A 22 7.41 -20.47 1.13
CA ARG A 22 7.99 -20.39 2.47
C ARG A 22 7.23 -21.17 3.54
N THR A 23 6.00 -21.62 3.24
CA THR A 23 5.11 -22.23 4.23
C THR A 23 4.36 -23.44 3.65
N GLU A 24 3.77 -24.24 4.52
CA GLU A 24 2.86 -25.34 4.15
C GLU A 24 1.38 -24.89 4.19
N HIS A 25 1.10 -23.61 4.08
CA HIS A 25 -0.28 -23.12 4.10
C HIS A 25 -1.00 -23.45 2.80
N ALA A 26 -2.28 -23.80 2.89
CA ALA A 26 -3.14 -23.90 1.74
C ALA A 26 -3.62 -22.50 1.34
N VAL A 27 -3.41 -22.10 0.09
CA VAL A 27 -3.67 -20.76 -0.45
C VAL A 27 -4.76 -20.82 -1.51
N TYR A 28 -5.81 -20.03 -1.33
CA TYR A 28 -6.90 -19.87 -2.27
C TYR A 28 -6.99 -18.42 -2.71
N GLY A 29 -7.27 -18.17 -3.99
CA GLY A 29 -7.29 -16.80 -4.49
C GLY A 29 -8.46 -16.51 -5.41
N CYS A 30 -8.91 -15.26 -5.44
CA CYS A 30 -9.85 -14.77 -6.45
C CYS A 30 -9.42 -13.39 -6.97
N ASP A 31 -9.83 -13.10 -8.19
CA ASP A 31 -9.64 -11.81 -8.84
C ASP A 31 -10.83 -11.54 -9.78
N ILE A 32 -11.10 -10.27 -10.06
CA ILE A 32 -12.13 -9.89 -11.05
C ILE A 32 -11.69 -10.24 -12.49
N ALA A 33 -10.39 -10.35 -12.72
CA ALA A 33 -9.79 -10.75 -13.98
C ALA A 33 -9.51 -12.27 -13.95
N GLU A 34 -10.34 -13.06 -14.63
CA GLU A 34 -10.20 -14.52 -14.71
C GLU A 34 -8.79 -14.98 -15.13
N GLY A 35 -8.12 -14.21 -15.99
CA GLY A 35 -6.76 -14.48 -16.42
C GLY A 35 -5.72 -14.45 -15.29
N GLU A 36 -5.93 -13.67 -14.24
CA GLU A 36 -5.05 -13.61 -13.07
C GLU A 36 -5.20 -14.86 -12.20
N VAL A 37 -6.44 -15.35 -12.02
CA VAL A 37 -6.71 -16.61 -11.31
C VAL A 37 -6.10 -17.80 -12.07
N ALA A 38 -6.33 -17.89 -13.38
CA ALA A 38 -5.78 -18.94 -14.23
C ALA A 38 -4.24 -18.94 -14.20
N ALA A 39 -3.61 -17.77 -14.25
CA ALA A 39 -2.17 -17.63 -14.13
C ALA A 39 -1.67 -18.08 -12.74
N ALA A 40 -2.34 -17.67 -11.65
CA ALA A 40 -1.96 -18.07 -10.30
C ALA A 40 -2.02 -19.58 -10.09
N LEU A 41 -3.03 -20.24 -10.64
CA LEU A 41 -3.16 -21.71 -10.64
C LEU A 41 -2.03 -22.36 -11.46
N LEU A 42 -1.82 -21.91 -12.69
CA LEU A 42 -0.80 -22.45 -13.60
C LEU A 42 0.62 -22.38 -12.99
N TYR A 43 0.93 -21.30 -12.30
CA TYR A 43 2.23 -21.11 -11.65
C TYR A 43 2.30 -21.73 -10.24
N GLY A 44 1.26 -22.43 -9.78
CA GLY A 44 1.23 -23.05 -8.46
C GLY A 44 1.29 -22.06 -7.29
N ALA A 45 0.84 -20.80 -7.51
CA ALA A 45 0.82 -19.78 -6.47
C ALA A 45 -0.41 -19.90 -5.56
N ILE A 46 -1.46 -20.57 -6.04
CA ILE A 46 -2.66 -20.92 -5.26
C ILE A 46 -2.99 -22.39 -5.46
N ASP A 47 -3.61 -23.01 -4.46
CA ASP A 47 -4.07 -24.42 -4.50
C ASP A 47 -5.46 -24.56 -5.13
N GLY A 48 -6.20 -23.44 -5.26
CA GLY A 48 -7.52 -23.41 -5.85
C GLY A 48 -8.11 -21.99 -5.85
N GLU A 49 -9.28 -21.86 -6.48
CA GLU A 49 -10.05 -20.62 -6.48
C GLU A 49 -10.72 -20.39 -5.12
N LEU A 50 -10.78 -19.13 -4.68
CA LEU A 50 -11.45 -18.72 -3.46
C LEU A 50 -12.97 -18.60 -3.71
N THR A 51 -13.63 -19.75 -3.74
CA THR A 51 -15.10 -19.83 -3.80
C THR A 51 -15.72 -19.47 -2.44
N ALA A 52 -17.04 -19.29 -2.38
CA ALA A 52 -17.75 -19.05 -1.12
C ALA A 52 -17.54 -20.19 -0.10
N GLU A 53 -17.49 -21.44 -0.57
CA GLU A 53 -17.21 -22.61 0.26
C GLU A 53 -15.76 -22.61 0.76
N ALA A 54 -14.80 -22.28 -0.09
CA ALA A 54 -13.40 -22.14 0.29
C ALA A 54 -13.23 -21.03 1.34
N LEU A 55 -13.89 -19.89 1.15
CA LEU A 55 -13.86 -18.73 2.03
C LEU A 55 -14.38 -19.07 3.44
N ALA A 56 -15.49 -19.82 3.53
CA ALA A 56 -16.06 -20.25 4.81
C ALA A 56 -15.09 -21.08 5.67
N GLY A 57 -14.15 -21.76 5.03
CA GLY A 57 -13.13 -22.56 5.70
C GLY A 57 -11.79 -21.84 5.93
N CYS A 58 -11.64 -20.56 5.53
CA CYS A 58 -10.37 -19.86 5.68
C CYS A 58 -10.09 -19.46 7.15
N ASP A 59 -8.84 -19.69 7.56
CA ASP A 59 -8.30 -19.21 8.84
C ASP A 59 -7.92 -17.73 8.76
N ALA A 60 -7.45 -17.32 7.58
CA ALA A 60 -7.10 -15.93 7.29
C ALA A 60 -7.60 -15.51 5.90
N LEU A 61 -7.93 -14.22 5.74
CA LEU A 61 -8.28 -13.58 4.48
C LEU A 61 -7.41 -12.35 4.29
N LEU A 62 -6.68 -12.27 3.17
CA LEU A 62 -5.86 -11.11 2.79
C LEU A 62 -6.58 -10.35 1.68
N LEU A 63 -6.91 -9.08 1.93
CA LEU A 63 -7.60 -8.20 0.97
C LEU A 63 -6.56 -7.37 0.21
N CYS A 64 -6.25 -7.76 -1.01
CA CYS A 64 -5.23 -7.13 -1.87
C CYS A 64 -5.85 -6.40 -3.07
N ALA A 65 -7.06 -5.90 -2.91
CA ALA A 65 -7.80 -5.12 -3.91
C ALA A 65 -7.69 -3.61 -3.64
N TYR A 66 -8.19 -2.79 -4.56
CA TYR A 66 -8.30 -1.35 -4.35
C TYR A 66 -9.23 -1.03 -3.17
N PRO A 67 -9.08 0.11 -2.49
CA PRO A 67 -9.77 0.38 -1.23
C PRO A 67 -11.28 0.16 -1.27
N TRP A 68 -11.97 0.70 -2.27
CA TRP A 68 -13.43 0.53 -2.39
C TRP A 68 -13.82 -0.91 -2.73
N ALA A 69 -13.06 -1.57 -3.59
CA ALA A 69 -13.30 -2.97 -3.95
C ALA A 69 -13.08 -3.91 -2.75
N ALA A 70 -12.08 -3.63 -1.91
CA ALA A 70 -11.83 -4.38 -0.68
C ALA A 70 -12.97 -4.22 0.33
N ILE A 71 -13.46 -2.98 0.52
CA ILE A 71 -14.62 -2.69 1.39
C ILE A 71 -15.88 -3.37 0.87
N ASP A 72 -16.14 -3.31 -0.44
CA ASP A 72 -17.30 -3.92 -1.07
C ASP A 72 -17.25 -5.46 -0.92
N TYR A 73 -16.11 -6.07 -1.25
CA TYR A 73 -15.92 -7.51 -1.10
C TYR A 73 -16.17 -7.95 0.36
N LEU A 74 -15.53 -7.29 1.31
CA LEU A 74 -15.68 -7.62 2.73
C LEU A 74 -17.14 -7.45 3.18
N THR A 75 -17.83 -6.39 2.76
CA THR A 75 -19.22 -6.15 3.08
C THR A 75 -20.14 -7.26 2.56
N LYS A 76 -19.92 -7.74 1.33
CA LYS A 76 -20.71 -8.81 0.71
C LYS A 76 -20.47 -10.17 1.33
N HIS A 77 -19.24 -10.44 1.77
CA HIS A 77 -18.83 -11.78 2.18
C HIS A 77 -18.56 -11.94 3.69
N ALA A 78 -18.73 -10.89 4.49
CA ALA A 78 -18.49 -10.93 5.94
C ALA A 78 -19.23 -12.03 6.67
N ALA A 79 -20.47 -12.30 6.27
CA ALA A 79 -21.32 -13.36 6.87
C ALA A 79 -20.84 -14.79 6.54
N THR A 80 -20.04 -14.95 5.48
CA THR A 80 -19.49 -16.26 5.07
C THR A 80 -18.22 -16.60 5.86
N LEU A 81 -17.52 -15.60 6.40
CA LEU A 81 -16.30 -15.82 7.17
C LEU A 81 -16.59 -16.60 8.46
N ARG A 82 -15.73 -17.56 8.78
CA ARG A 82 -15.86 -18.27 10.05
C ARG A 82 -15.55 -17.35 11.24
N LYS A 83 -16.20 -17.62 12.37
CA LYS A 83 -15.88 -16.91 13.62
C LYS A 83 -14.41 -17.11 13.99
N GLY A 84 -13.76 -16.04 14.41
CA GLY A 84 -12.35 -16.04 14.77
C GLY A 84 -11.38 -16.05 13.57
N ALA A 85 -11.85 -15.99 12.31
CA ALA A 85 -10.96 -15.79 11.17
C ALA A 85 -10.22 -14.46 11.28
N LEU A 86 -8.96 -14.42 10.83
CA LEU A 86 -8.17 -13.20 10.72
C LEU A 86 -8.36 -12.58 9.35
N VAL A 87 -8.84 -11.35 9.28
CA VAL A 87 -8.94 -10.58 8.03
C VAL A 87 -7.89 -9.48 8.06
N VAL A 88 -7.01 -9.44 7.07
CA VAL A 88 -6.01 -8.37 6.94
C VAL A 88 -6.18 -7.68 5.60
N ASP A 89 -6.36 -6.36 5.62
CA ASP A 89 -6.28 -5.53 4.45
C ASP A 89 -4.80 -5.29 4.07
N CYS A 90 -4.52 -5.15 2.78
CA CYS A 90 -3.19 -4.88 2.24
C CYS A 90 -3.17 -3.64 1.33
N GLY A 91 -4.13 -2.74 1.49
CA GLY A 91 -4.24 -1.51 0.70
C GLY A 91 -3.34 -0.37 1.17
N GLY A 92 -3.30 0.72 0.41
CA GLY A 92 -2.42 1.88 0.64
C GLY A 92 -2.97 2.94 1.59
N VAL A 93 -4.23 2.85 2.05
CA VAL A 93 -4.87 3.76 3.03
C VAL A 93 -5.65 2.95 4.05
N LYS A 94 -5.78 3.47 5.28
CA LYS A 94 -6.26 2.65 6.41
C LYS A 94 -7.57 3.12 7.03
N ARG A 95 -7.81 4.42 7.19
CA ARG A 95 -8.94 4.92 7.99
C ARG A 95 -10.29 4.35 7.56
N GLY A 96 -10.61 4.43 6.27
CA GLY A 96 -11.91 3.98 5.77
C GLY A 96 -12.11 2.47 5.89
N ILE A 97 -11.12 1.67 5.46
CA ILE A 97 -11.22 0.20 5.50
C ILE A 97 -11.18 -0.32 6.95
N CYS A 98 -10.40 0.29 7.84
CA CYS A 98 -10.35 -0.09 9.25
C CYS A 98 -11.67 0.18 9.96
N ALA A 99 -12.29 1.35 9.75
CA ALA A 99 -13.60 1.66 10.31
C ALA A 99 -14.66 0.65 9.88
N ARG A 100 -14.74 0.37 8.57
CA ARG A 100 -15.71 -0.60 8.04
C ARG A 100 -15.38 -2.03 8.45
N GLY A 101 -14.10 -2.40 8.46
CA GLY A 101 -13.63 -3.73 8.89
C GLY A 101 -13.96 -4.02 10.35
N ALA A 102 -13.76 -3.07 11.24
CA ALA A 102 -14.09 -3.18 12.66
C ALA A 102 -15.60 -3.36 12.88
N GLU A 103 -16.44 -2.57 12.17
CA GLU A 103 -17.91 -2.71 12.22
C GLU A 103 -18.36 -4.13 11.83
N LEU A 104 -17.85 -4.62 10.70
CA LEU A 104 -18.19 -5.95 10.19
C LEU A 104 -17.64 -7.07 11.08
N ALA A 105 -16.45 -6.91 11.63
CA ALA A 105 -15.83 -7.84 12.54
C ALA A 105 -16.66 -8.00 13.83
N ALA A 106 -17.09 -6.88 14.42
CA ALA A 106 -17.97 -6.89 15.60
C ALA A 106 -19.31 -7.59 15.31
N LYS A 107 -19.88 -7.40 14.13
CA LYS A 107 -21.15 -7.99 13.72
C LYS A 107 -21.07 -9.49 13.43
N HIS A 108 -19.99 -9.95 12.82
CA HIS A 108 -19.88 -11.31 12.27
C HIS A 108 -18.90 -12.21 13.04
N GLY A 109 -18.11 -11.66 13.97
CA GLY A 109 -17.26 -12.42 14.88
C GLY A 109 -15.91 -12.87 14.31
N PHE A 110 -15.40 -12.23 13.26
CA PHE A 110 -14.01 -12.35 12.81
C PHE A 110 -13.14 -11.25 13.43
N THR A 111 -11.83 -11.31 13.27
CA THR A 111 -10.90 -10.24 13.69
C THR A 111 -10.41 -9.51 12.45
N PHE A 112 -10.48 -8.17 12.44
CA PHE A 112 -9.97 -7.33 11.36
C PHE A 112 -8.71 -6.57 11.80
N ILE A 113 -7.70 -6.52 10.93
CA ILE A 113 -6.50 -5.69 11.11
C ILE A 113 -6.21 -5.01 9.77
N GLY A 114 -6.10 -3.69 9.75
CA GLY A 114 -5.59 -2.99 8.58
C GLY A 114 -4.11 -3.30 8.38
N GLY A 115 -3.68 -3.38 7.14
CA GLY A 115 -2.29 -3.62 6.80
C GLY A 115 -1.85 -2.86 5.56
N HIS A 116 -0.55 -2.64 5.41
CA HIS A 116 0.06 -2.03 4.24
C HIS A 116 1.45 -2.59 4.00
N PRO A 117 1.63 -3.45 3.00
CA PRO A 117 2.95 -3.90 2.56
C PRO A 117 3.72 -2.73 1.96
N MET A 118 4.81 -2.30 2.60
CA MET A 118 5.67 -1.21 2.10
C MET A 118 6.60 -1.73 1.00
N ALA A 119 6.00 -2.27 -0.05
CA ALA A 119 6.69 -2.83 -1.22
C ALA A 119 5.86 -2.59 -2.49
N GLY A 120 6.53 -2.38 -3.60
CA GLY A 120 5.86 -2.17 -4.88
C GLY A 120 6.84 -2.04 -6.03
N THR A 121 6.32 -2.16 -7.24
CA THR A 121 7.03 -1.93 -8.49
C THR A 121 6.16 -1.10 -9.44
N PRO A 122 6.72 -0.50 -10.49
CA PRO A 122 5.93 0.21 -11.50
C PRO A 122 5.01 -0.71 -12.34
N TYR A 123 5.10 -2.01 -12.16
CA TYR A 123 4.35 -3.00 -12.93
C TYR A 123 3.17 -3.53 -12.14
N ALA A 124 2.10 -3.92 -12.83
CA ALA A 124 0.86 -4.44 -12.25
C ALA A 124 0.56 -5.86 -12.75
N GLY A 125 -0.42 -6.50 -12.10
CA GLY A 125 -0.91 -7.84 -12.44
C GLY A 125 -0.06 -8.97 -11.84
N PHE A 126 -0.58 -10.19 -11.93
CA PHE A 126 0.06 -11.39 -11.40
C PHE A 126 1.44 -11.67 -12.03
N ARG A 127 1.61 -11.36 -13.31
CA ARG A 127 2.90 -11.58 -14.02
C ARG A 127 4.05 -10.74 -13.44
N ALA A 128 3.75 -9.62 -12.78
CA ALA A 128 4.75 -8.80 -12.11
C ALA A 128 5.05 -9.28 -10.68
N SER A 129 4.27 -10.21 -10.14
CA SER A 129 4.41 -10.71 -8.78
C SER A 129 5.67 -11.58 -8.62
N LYS A 130 6.26 -11.53 -7.42
CA LYS A 130 7.48 -12.28 -7.06
C LYS A 130 7.38 -12.79 -5.63
N ALA A 131 7.92 -13.98 -5.36
CA ALA A 131 7.95 -14.56 -4.02
C ALA A 131 8.86 -13.80 -3.04
N ASP A 132 9.81 -13.04 -3.54
CA ASP A 132 10.79 -12.25 -2.80
C ASP A 132 10.49 -10.74 -2.78
N LEU A 133 9.32 -10.32 -3.27
CA LEU A 133 8.94 -8.89 -3.32
C LEU A 133 9.04 -8.20 -1.96
N PHE A 134 8.83 -8.94 -0.89
CA PHE A 134 8.76 -8.42 0.49
C PHE A 134 10.06 -8.57 1.27
N ALA A 135 11.13 -9.08 0.66
CA ALA A 135 12.43 -9.16 1.30
C ALA A 135 12.86 -7.75 1.74
N ASP A 136 13.25 -7.63 3.02
CA ASP A 136 13.65 -6.38 3.67
C ASP A 136 12.56 -5.28 3.76
N ALA A 137 11.37 -5.52 3.21
CA ALA A 137 10.24 -4.60 3.31
C ALA A 137 9.62 -4.61 4.71
N THR A 138 8.93 -3.51 5.05
CA THR A 138 8.13 -3.40 6.26
C THR A 138 6.68 -3.75 5.96
N MET A 139 6.06 -4.59 6.78
CA MET A 139 4.60 -4.69 6.86
C MET A 139 4.10 -3.76 7.94
N LEU A 140 3.28 -2.77 7.57
CA LEU A 140 2.56 -1.95 8.55
C LEU A 140 1.25 -2.66 8.92
N LEU A 141 0.96 -2.77 10.21
CA LEU A 141 -0.30 -3.29 10.73
C LEU A 141 -0.97 -2.23 11.61
N THR A 142 -2.27 -2.06 11.43
CA THR A 142 -3.07 -1.07 12.16
C THR A 142 -4.22 -1.77 12.92
N PRO A 143 -3.91 -2.54 13.98
CA PRO A 143 -4.95 -3.09 14.86
C PRO A 143 -5.63 -1.95 15.62
N ASP A 144 -6.91 -2.11 15.92
CA ASP A 144 -7.61 -1.24 16.87
C ASP A 144 -7.39 -1.72 18.33
N ASP A 145 -7.91 -0.95 19.29
CA ASP A 145 -7.77 -1.28 20.72
C ASP A 145 -8.51 -2.57 21.10
N ALA A 146 -9.56 -2.92 20.38
CA ALA A 146 -10.36 -4.14 20.61
C ALA A 146 -9.69 -5.39 20.02
N THR A 147 -8.69 -5.24 19.16
CA THR A 147 -7.98 -6.37 18.52
C THR A 147 -7.22 -7.17 19.58
N PRO A 148 -7.52 -8.48 19.76
CA PRO A 148 -6.82 -9.32 20.73
C PRO A 148 -5.31 -9.39 20.47
N ILE A 149 -4.49 -9.41 21.53
CA ILE A 149 -3.03 -9.53 21.42
C ILE A 149 -2.64 -10.77 20.61
N ALA A 150 -3.27 -11.92 20.88
CA ALA A 150 -3.02 -13.15 20.14
C ALA A 150 -3.25 -13.01 18.62
N ALA A 151 -4.25 -12.23 18.20
CA ALA A 151 -4.50 -11.98 16.78
C ALA A 151 -3.42 -11.07 16.16
N ARG A 152 -2.92 -10.08 16.92
CA ARG A 152 -1.79 -9.24 16.50
C ARG A 152 -0.52 -10.07 16.31
N GLU A 153 -0.27 -11.03 17.20
CA GLU A 153 0.86 -11.96 17.10
C GLU A 153 0.73 -12.88 15.89
N VAL A 154 -0.43 -13.48 15.68
CA VAL A 154 -0.70 -14.32 14.49
C VAL A 154 -0.48 -13.53 13.21
N ALA A 155 -0.99 -12.29 13.12
CA ALA A 155 -0.78 -11.43 11.95
C ALA A 155 0.72 -11.11 11.76
N ARG A 156 1.43 -10.70 12.81
CA ARG A 156 2.87 -10.44 12.76
C ARG A 156 3.64 -11.66 12.24
N ASP A 157 3.40 -12.81 12.82
CA ASP A 157 4.12 -14.04 12.52
C ASP A 157 3.84 -14.51 11.09
N LEU A 158 2.60 -14.37 10.61
CA LEU A 158 2.23 -14.68 9.23
C LEU A 158 3.06 -13.83 8.24
N PHE A 159 3.17 -12.52 8.45
CA PHE A 159 3.92 -11.66 7.53
C PHE A 159 5.45 -11.85 7.64
N LEU A 160 5.98 -12.16 8.82
CA LEU A 160 7.39 -12.56 8.94
C LEU A 160 7.66 -13.88 8.20
N GLN A 161 6.77 -14.88 8.26
CA GLN A 161 6.89 -16.13 7.49
C GLN A 161 6.82 -15.87 5.98
N VAL A 162 6.01 -14.91 5.51
CA VAL A 162 5.96 -14.47 4.11
C VAL A 162 7.30 -13.88 3.65
N GLY A 163 8.12 -13.38 4.56
CA GLY A 163 9.46 -12.88 4.28
C GLY A 163 9.62 -11.37 4.41
N PHE A 164 8.69 -10.68 5.05
CA PHE A 164 8.92 -9.29 5.43
C PHE A 164 10.10 -9.18 6.41
N GLY A 165 10.94 -8.18 6.23
CA GLY A 165 12.07 -7.93 7.12
C GLY A 165 11.65 -7.48 8.52
N ARG A 166 10.50 -6.81 8.61
CA ARG A 166 9.91 -6.35 9.89
C ARG A 166 8.42 -6.10 9.79
N VAL A 167 7.76 -6.12 10.95
CA VAL A 167 6.37 -5.68 11.13
C VAL A 167 6.35 -4.48 12.07
N HIS A 168 5.64 -3.44 11.70
CA HIS A 168 5.47 -2.23 12.51
C HIS A 168 3.98 -1.99 12.77
N PHE A 169 3.65 -1.66 14.02
CA PHE A 169 2.28 -1.34 14.42
C PHE A 169 2.09 0.17 14.51
N ALA A 170 0.98 0.65 13.98
CA ALA A 170 0.58 2.05 14.03
C ALA A 170 -0.94 2.15 14.16
N THR A 171 -1.49 3.31 14.48
CA THR A 171 -2.91 3.57 14.32
C THR A 171 -3.24 3.88 12.85
N ALA A 172 -4.50 3.68 12.43
CA ALA A 172 -4.94 4.00 11.08
C ALA A 172 -4.75 5.50 10.74
N ILE A 173 -4.96 6.38 11.73
CA ILE A 173 -4.76 7.83 11.58
C ILE A 173 -3.29 8.16 11.40
N GLU A 174 -2.42 7.63 12.25
CA GLU A 174 -0.98 7.83 12.15
C GLU A 174 -0.41 7.31 10.83
N HIS A 175 -0.89 6.13 10.39
CA HIS A 175 -0.54 5.57 9.09
C HIS A 175 -0.86 6.54 7.96
N ASP A 176 -2.13 6.97 7.85
CA ASP A 176 -2.59 7.79 6.74
C ASP A 176 -1.92 9.16 6.71
N ALA A 177 -1.69 9.78 7.89
CA ALA A 177 -0.95 11.03 7.99
C ALA A 177 0.51 10.88 7.49
N LYS A 178 1.21 9.83 7.90
CA LYS A 178 2.60 9.59 7.46
C LYS A 178 2.68 9.19 5.98
N ILE A 179 1.74 8.39 5.47
CA ILE A 179 1.71 7.99 4.06
C ILE A 179 1.40 9.16 3.14
N ALA A 180 0.62 10.14 3.59
CA ALA A 180 0.41 11.38 2.84
C ALA A 180 1.74 12.03 2.45
N TYR A 181 2.66 12.16 3.40
CA TYR A 181 3.97 12.76 3.18
C TYR A 181 4.95 11.79 2.49
N THR A 182 5.15 10.59 3.05
CA THR A 182 6.25 9.70 2.65
C THR A 182 6.02 9.00 1.31
N SER A 183 4.76 8.91 0.86
CA SER A 183 4.38 8.23 -0.38
C SER A 183 3.56 9.12 -1.31
N GLN A 184 2.37 9.55 -0.89
CA GLN A 184 1.40 10.16 -1.79
C GLN A 184 1.88 11.51 -2.34
N LEU A 185 2.40 12.39 -1.49
CA LEU A 185 2.98 13.67 -1.91
C LEU A 185 4.14 13.47 -2.89
N ALA A 186 5.04 12.52 -2.61
CA ALA A 186 6.18 12.24 -3.49
C ALA A 186 5.73 11.83 -4.90
N HIS A 187 4.65 11.03 -5.02
CA HIS A 187 4.09 10.64 -6.30
C HIS A 187 3.43 11.81 -7.04
N ILE A 188 2.70 12.69 -6.34
CA ILE A 188 2.13 13.91 -6.93
C ILE A 188 3.25 14.81 -7.47
N VAL A 189 4.29 15.06 -6.66
CA VAL A 189 5.43 15.91 -7.03
C VAL A 189 6.15 15.35 -8.25
N SER A 190 6.45 14.07 -8.25
CA SER A 190 7.10 13.39 -9.36
C SER A 190 6.26 13.44 -10.65
N ASN A 191 4.96 13.19 -10.55
CA ASN A 191 4.04 13.25 -11.69
C ASN A 191 3.87 14.68 -12.22
N ALA A 192 3.73 15.68 -11.35
CA ALA A 192 3.66 17.09 -11.75
C ALA A 192 4.97 17.57 -12.37
N TYR A 193 6.12 17.15 -11.83
CA TYR A 193 7.44 17.52 -12.33
C TYR A 193 7.67 17.10 -13.78
N VAL A 194 7.28 15.87 -14.16
CA VAL A 194 7.46 15.38 -15.53
C VAL A 194 6.53 16.04 -16.56
N ASN A 195 5.51 16.76 -16.14
CA ASN A 195 4.58 17.47 -17.03
C ASN A 195 5.13 18.82 -17.54
N SER A 196 6.38 19.16 -17.23
CA SER A 196 7.03 20.35 -17.80
C SER A 196 7.23 20.18 -19.31
N PRO A 197 6.88 21.20 -20.14
CA PRO A 197 7.15 21.17 -21.58
C PRO A 197 8.65 21.11 -21.90
N THR A 198 9.51 21.51 -20.97
CA THR A 198 10.98 21.46 -21.12
C THR A 198 11.49 20.02 -21.17
N ARG A 199 10.73 19.04 -20.63
CA ARG A 199 11.14 17.64 -20.55
C ARG A 199 11.51 17.01 -21.89
N ASP A 200 10.78 17.35 -22.95
CA ASP A 200 10.92 16.70 -24.26
C ASP A 200 12.28 16.89 -24.89
N ASN A 201 13.02 17.95 -24.52
CA ASN A 201 14.33 18.31 -25.10
C ASN A 201 15.49 18.16 -24.11
N CYS A 202 15.29 17.53 -22.92
CA CYS A 202 16.34 17.47 -21.90
C CYS A 202 16.98 16.08 -21.71
N ARG A 203 16.68 15.12 -22.59
CA ARG A 203 17.10 13.71 -22.41
C ARG A 203 18.61 13.55 -22.27
N ASP A 204 19.39 14.26 -23.14
CA ASP A 204 20.86 14.18 -23.14
C ASP A 204 21.50 15.01 -22.02
N MET A 205 20.72 15.85 -21.33
CA MET A 205 21.15 16.68 -20.20
C MET A 205 20.68 16.11 -18.85
N ALA A 206 19.99 14.97 -18.84
CA ALA A 206 19.41 14.35 -17.66
C ALA A 206 20.45 13.49 -16.92
N ALA A 207 20.71 13.82 -15.65
CA ALA A 207 21.61 13.09 -14.76
C ALA A 207 20.84 12.38 -13.63
N GLY A 208 21.54 11.98 -12.56
CA GLY A 208 20.99 11.21 -11.43
C GLY A 208 19.78 11.88 -10.80
N SER A 209 19.87 13.16 -10.44
CA SER A 209 18.79 13.91 -9.79
C SER A 209 17.48 13.92 -10.60
N PHE A 210 17.57 14.03 -11.93
CA PHE A 210 16.40 13.94 -12.79
C PHE A 210 15.78 12.54 -12.73
N ARG A 211 16.61 11.49 -12.80
CA ARG A 211 16.13 10.09 -12.74
C ARG A 211 15.49 9.78 -11.41
N ASP A 212 16.06 10.24 -10.30
CA ASP A 212 15.52 10.03 -8.97
C ASP A 212 14.15 10.71 -8.80
N MET A 213 14.04 11.97 -9.26
CA MET A 213 12.79 12.73 -9.20
C MET A 213 11.68 12.17 -10.10
N THR A 214 12.04 11.50 -11.21
CA THR A 214 11.04 11.03 -12.19
C THR A 214 10.72 9.53 -12.08
N ARG A 215 11.43 8.81 -11.24
CA ARG A 215 11.32 7.35 -11.10
C ARG A 215 9.90 6.86 -10.77
N VAL A 216 9.19 7.62 -9.94
CA VAL A 216 7.84 7.28 -9.47
C VAL A 216 6.73 8.07 -10.17
N ALA A 217 7.04 8.76 -11.27
CA ALA A 217 6.08 9.62 -11.97
C ALA A 217 4.97 8.85 -12.70
N LYS A 218 5.23 7.60 -13.14
CA LYS A 218 4.24 6.79 -13.85
C LYS A 218 3.29 6.13 -12.86
N LEU A 219 2.02 6.52 -12.90
CA LEU A 219 1.00 6.10 -11.98
C LEU A 219 -0.06 5.21 -12.67
N ASN A 220 -0.59 4.23 -11.94
CA ASN A 220 -1.87 3.62 -12.28
C ASN A 220 -2.97 4.62 -11.89
N THR A 221 -3.47 5.39 -12.85
CA THR A 221 -4.34 6.55 -12.58
C THR A 221 -5.62 6.23 -11.82
N PRO A 222 -6.38 5.14 -12.11
CA PRO A 222 -7.56 4.81 -11.31
C PRO A 222 -7.24 4.53 -9.85
N MET A 223 -6.23 3.70 -9.59
CA MET A 223 -5.82 3.34 -8.23
C MET A 223 -5.32 4.56 -7.43
N TRP A 224 -4.45 5.37 -8.02
CA TRP A 224 -3.89 6.52 -7.33
C TRP A 224 -4.91 7.62 -7.08
N ALA A 225 -5.86 7.83 -7.99
CA ALA A 225 -6.97 8.78 -7.76
C ALA A 225 -7.81 8.35 -6.54
N GLU A 226 -8.12 7.06 -6.42
CA GLU A 226 -8.85 6.52 -5.26
C GLU A 226 -8.06 6.69 -3.96
N LEU A 227 -6.76 6.37 -3.96
CA LEU A 227 -5.88 6.53 -2.79
C LEU A 227 -5.75 8.00 -2.36
N PHE A 228 -5.60 8.92 -3.31
CA PHE A 228 -5.50 10.35 -3.01
C PHE A 228 -6.80 10.90 -2.43
N LEU A 229 -7.95 10.53 -3.00
CA LEU A 229 -9.25 10.96 -2.51
C LEU A 229 -9.58 10.38 -1.13
N ALA A 230 -9.18 9.13 -0.88
CA ALA A 230 -9.39 8.49 0.42
C ALA A 230 -8.53 9.09 1.55
N ASN A 231 -7.52 9.91 1.21
CA ASN A 231 -6.62 10.59 2.16
C ASN A 231 -6.50 12.09 1.87
N ALA A 232 -7.53 12.70 1.28
CA ALA A 232 -7.47 14.03 0.71
C ALA A 232 -7.18 15.14 1.74
N ASP A 233 -7.60 14.97 2.99
CA ASP A 233 -7.35 15.89 4.08
C ASP A 233 -5.85 15.98 4.41
N PHE A 234 -5.21 14.89 4.82
CA PHE A 234 -3.77 14.87 5.13
C PHE A 234 -2.90 15.19 3.91
N LEU A 235 -3.26 14.65 2.74
CA LEU A 235 -2.53 14.91 1.51
C LEU A 235 -2.66 16.37 1.06
N GLY A 236 -3.83 16.96 1.25
CA GLY A 236 -4.09 18.38 0.95
C GLY A 236 -3.23 19.31 1.80
N GLU A 237 -3.16 19.06 3.10
CA GLU A 237 -2.31 19.84 4.03
C GLU A 237 -0.81 19.74 3.64
N GLU A 238 -0.32 18.54 3.34
CA GLU A 238 1.08 18.36 2.92
C GLU A 238 1.38 19.04 1.58
N LEU A 239 0.45 18.95 0.63
CA LEU A 239 0.59 19.59 -0.67
C LEU A 239 0.58 21.12 -0.55
N GLU A 240 -0.32 21.71 0.25
CA GLU A 240 -0.36 23.14 0.49
C GLU A 240 0.95 23.63 1.11
N GLY A 241 1.43 22.99 2.15
CA GLY A 241 2.72 23.32 2.77
C GLY A 241 3.90 23.21 1.78
N LEU A 242 3.89 22.26 0.86
CA LEU A 242 4.91 22.18 -0.19
C LEU A 242 4.80 23.33 -1.18
N ILE A 243 3.59 23.68 -1.61
CA ILE A 243 3.35 24.81 -2.51
C ILE A 243 3.86 26.12 -1.90
N GLU A 244 3.62 26.38 -0.61
CA GLU A 244 4.12 27.55 0.08
C GLU A 244 5.66 27.61 0.08
N ARG A 245 6.31 26.49 0.37
CA ARG A 245 7.78 26.39 0.33
C ARG A 245 8.33 26.66 -1.07
N LEU A 246 7.72 26.10 -2.12
CA LEU A 246 8.10 26.37 -3.51
C LEU A 246 7.88 27.83 -3.92
N GLN A 247 6.80 28.44 -3.46
CA GLN A 247 6.54 29.88 -3.67
C GLN A 247 7.60 30.76 -3.01
N ALA A 248 8.14 30.37 -1.83
CA ALA A 248 9.25 31.10 -1.19
C ALA A 248 10.51 31.08 -2.07
N TYR A 249 10.88 29.94 -2.64
CA TYR A 249 11.97 29.86 -3.63
C TYR A 249 11.70 30.75 -4.85
N ARG A 250 10.50 30.70 -5.41
CA ARG A 250 10.12 31.53 -6.55
C ARG A 250 10.26 33.02 -6.26
N ARG A 251 9.82 33.48 -5.07
CA ARG A 251 9.96 34.88 -4.65
C ARG A 251 11.41 35.32 -4.54
N ALA A 252 12.25 34.51 -3.86
CA ALA A 252 13.66 34.80 -3.68
C ALA A 252 14.42 34.85 -5.03
N LEU A 253 14.12 33.91 -5.95
CA LEU A 253 14.66 33.91 -7.30
C LEU A 253 14.25 35.15 -8.09
N GLY A 254 12.97 35.53 -8.06
CA GLY A 254 12.46 36.72 -8.76
C GLY A 254 13.04 38.06 -8.23
N ALA A 255 13.41 38.10 -6.94
CA ALA A 255 14.04 39.25 -6.32
C ALA A 255 15.57 39.27 -6.42
N GLY A 256 16.22 38.21 -6.95
CA GLY A 256 17.67 38.07 -6.90
C GLY A 256 18.22 37.96 -5.47
N ASP A 257 17.39 37.53 -4.50
CA ASP A 257 17.73 37.46 -3.09
C ASP A 257 18.59 36.21 -2.78
N ARG A 258 19.90 36.37 -2.90
CA ARG A 258 20.87 35.31 -2.60
C ARG A 258 20.79 34.85 -1.13
N ALA A 259 20.70 35.79 -0.20
CA ALA A 259 20.68 35.47 1.22
C ALA A 259 19.41 34.70 1.61
N GLY A 260 18.25 35.08 1.04
CA GLY A 260 17.00 34.34 1.18
C GLY A 260 17.10 32.92 0.62
N LEU A 261 17.74 32.73 -0.55
CA LEU A 261 17.94 31.38 -1.12
C LEU A 261 18.84 30.53 -0.24
N GLU A 262 19.96 31.08 0.27
CA GLU A 262 20.87 30.37 1.17
C GLU A 262 20.16 29.94 2.46
N LYS A 263 19.29 30.80 3.01
CA LYS A 263 18.47 30.48 4.19
C LYS A 263 17.47 29.35 3.92
N LEU A 264 16.76 29.38 2.79
CA LEU A 264 15.80 28.33 2.40
C LEU A 264 16.49 26.98 2.21
N MET A 265 17.61 26.95 1.50
CA MET A 265 18.41 25.74 1.32
C MET A 265 19.00 25.21 2.64
N GLY A 266 19.49 26.11 3.51
CA GLY A 266 20.01 25.74 4.82
C GLY A 266 18.95 25.07 5.71
N ALA A 267 17.71 25.55 5.66
CA ALA A 267 16.59 24.91 6.38
C ALA A 267 16.30 23.50 5.85
N GLY A 268 16.36 23.31 4.51
CA GLY A 268 16.22 22.01 3.88
C GLY A 268 17.32 21.03 4.29
N ASN A 269 18.59 21.46 4.27
CA ASN A 269 19.73 20.65 4.68
C ASN A 269 19.58 20.19 6.15
N ALA A 270 19.27 21.12 7.05
CA ALA A 270 19.04 20.79 8.45
C ALA A 270 17.86 19.84 8.69
N ALA A 271 16.88 19.80 7.78
CA ALA A 271 15.79 18.83 7.82
C ALA A 271 16.26 17.45 7.32
N ALA A 272 17.06 17.39 6.26
CA ALA A 272 17.62 16.16 5.71
C ALA A 272 18.54 15.44 6.71
N ASP A 273 19.32 16.18 7.49
CA ASP A 273 20.23 15.61 8.51
C ASP A 273 19.50 14.97 9.71
N ARG A 274 18.18 15.18 9.86
CA ARG A 274 17.35 14.59 10.94
C ARG A 274 16.66 13.28 10.56
N GLY A 275 16.70 12.88 9.32
CA GLY A 275 16.10 11.63 8.78
C GLY A 275 17.16 10.60 8.61
#